data_23abee4cbd26a395d1e4c1ef52609669
#
_entry.id   23abee4cbd26a395d1e4c1ef52609669
#
_cell.length_a   1.000
_cell.length_b   1.000
_cell.length_c   1.000
_cell.angle_alpha   90.00
_cell.angle_beta   90.00
_cell.angle_gamma   90.00
#
_symmetry.space_group_name_H-M   'P 1'
#
loop_
_entity.id
_entity.type
_entity.pdbx_description
1 polymer ?
#
loop_
_entity_poly.entity_id
_entity_poly.type
_entity_poly.pdbx_seq_one_letter_code
_entity_poly.pdbx_strand_id
1 'polypeptide(L)'
;MYNEFAQKHYKGKWPCTTKTLYNEKTLTGRLHKYFLIYFETFSAPTADTLFLLVLSILTLESVHSIRFLYQHFLSGITTKSLNTFYHACSYAKVDYSHFMNITAKVALRMIPDSLATQPIFLCVDDTMVAKAGTRFENVSKLFDHAAHNGSNYLNGHCFVSIMLCIPVWKNDRMKYIPLFLYSFRWNIETSYYEQKTFWSLCRYMVRSCKGIEMLVNLINICYCAMTKALKQPIRQQVY
;
A
#
# COMPACT_ATOMS: atom_id res chain seq x y z
N MET A 1 8.19 -16.36 10.80
CA MET A 1 8.77 -16.11 12.14
C MET A 1 8.24 -14.84 12.80
N TYR A 2 8.08 -13.69 12.12
CA TYR A 2 7.49 -12.46 12.71
C TYR A 2 5.99 -12.57 13.02
N ASN A 3 5.22 -13.31 12.23
CA ASN A 3 3.76 -13.48 12.44
C ASN A 3 3.38 -14.25 13.71
N GLU A 4 4.23 -15.14 14.20
CA GLU A 4 3.97 -15.87 15.46
C GLU A 4 4.27 -15.00 16.69
N PHE A 5 5.19 -14.03 16.56
CA PHE A 5 5.54 -13.13 17.66
C PHE A 5 4.43 -12.12 17.95
N ALA A 6 3.80 -11.58 16.90
CA ALA A 6 2.68 -10.64 17.04
C ALA A 6 1.41 -11.31 17.59
N GLN A 7 1.14 -12.55 17.22
CA GLN A 7 -0.04 -13.30 17.71
C GLN A 7 0.12 -13.82 19.15
N LYS A 8 1.34 -14.13 19.58
CA LYS A 8 1.59 -14.75 20.89
C LYS A 8 1.61 -13.76 22.07
N HIS A 9 1.84 -12.47 21.82
CA HIS A 9 2.10 -11.50 22.90
C HIS A 9 1.01 -10.44 23.10
N TYR A 10 -0.08 -10.43 22.32
CA TYR A 10 -1.14 -9.44 22.46
C TYR A 10 -2.51 -10.04 22.76
N LYS A 11 -2.70 -10.50 24.01
CA LYS A 11 -4.03 -10.81 24.59
C LYS A 11 -4.67 -9.62 25.32
N GLY A 12 -4.17 -8.40 25.15
CA GLY A 12 -4.67 -7.20 25.81
C GLY A 12 -5.30 -6.19 24.82
N LYS A 13 -6.32 -5.45 25.27
CA LYS A 13 -6.80 -4.25 24.56
C LYS A 13 -5.62 -3.30 24.38
N TRP A 14 -5.38 -2.83 23.16
CA TRP A 14 -4.39 -1.80 22.89
C TRP A 14 -4.71 -0.58 23.76
N PRO A 15 -3.78 -0.08 24.59
CA PRO A 15 -4.04 1.06 25.49
C PRO A 15 -4.01 2.39 24.72
N CYS A 16 -4.51 2.41 23.49
CA CYS A 16 -4.46 3.60 22.67
C CYS A 16 -5.80 4.33 22.72
N THR A 17 -5.89 5.37 23.54
CA THR A 17 -7.00 6.31 23.47
C THR A 17 -6.87 7.12 22.16
N THR A 18 -7.98 7.57 21.60
CA THR A 18 -8.03 8.44 20.40
C THR A 18 -7.07 9.65 20.52
N LYS A 19 -6.90 10.20 21.72
CA LYS A 19 -5.93 11.29 21.99
C LYS A 19 -4.46 10.91 21.73
N THR A 20 -4.10 9.65 21.95
CA THR A 20 -2.72 9.17 21.74
C THR A 20 -2.41 8.92 20.27
N LEU A 21 -3.40 8.52 19.47
CA LEU A 21 -3.24 8.27 18.03
C LEU A 21 -2.82 9.53 17.25
N TYR A 22 -3.31 10.70 17.67
CA TYR A 22 -3.09 11.97 16.96
C TYR A 22 -2.05 12.87 17.63
N ASN A 23 -1.38 12.40 18.67
CA ASN A 23 -0.33 13.18 19.34
C ASN A 23 0.95 13.16 18.49
N GLU A 24 1.37 14.31 17.97
CA GLU A 24 2.57 14.46 17.12
C GLU A 24 3.89 13.99 17.78
N LYS A 25 3.94 13.87 19.11
CA LYS A 25 5.09 13.32 19.83
C LYS A 25 5.20 11.80 19.70
N THR A 26 4.11 11.12 19.32
CA THR A 26 4.08 9.67 19.10
C THR A 26 4.39 9.31 17.65
N LEU A 27 4.80 8.06 17.41
CA LEU A 27 4.99 7.55 16.05
C LEU A 27 3.69 7.63 15.24
N THR A 28 2.56 7.24 15.83
CA THR A 28 1.25 7.27 15.18
C THR A 28 0.82 8.69 14.83
N GLY A 29 1.07 9.68 15.69
CA GLY A 29 0.78 11.08 15.38
C GLY A 29 1.65 11.64 14.27
N ARG A 30 2.93 11.26 14.20
CA ARG A 30 3.81 11.63 13.07
C ARG A 30 3.37 10.97 11.77
N LEU A 31 2.95 9.70 11.81
CA LEU A 31 2.35 9.02 10.65
C LEU A 31 1.04 9.70 10.22
N HIS A 32 0.17 10.06 11.18
CA HIS A 32 -1.06 10.80 10.88
C HIS A 32 -0.77 12.09 10.11
N LYS A 33 0.16 12.91 10.61
CA LYS A 33 0.58 14.15 9.95
C LYS A 33 1.16 13.91 8.54
N TYR A 34 1.92 12.84 8.37
CA TYR A 34 2.45 12.46 7.07
C TYR A 34 1.34 12.07 6.08
N PHE A 35 0.37 11.27 6.51
CA PHE A 35 -0.69 10.80 5.62
C PHE A 35 -1.84 11.82 5.45
N LEU A 36 -1.96 12.80 6.34
CA LEU A 36 -2.99 13.83 6.25
C LEU A 36 -2.98 14.55 4.90
N ILE A 37 -1.79 14.83 4.35
CA ILE A 37 -1.64 15.47 3.04
C ILE A 37 -2.20 14.63 1.87
N TYR A 38 -2.28 13.31 2.02
CA TYR A 38 -2.90 12.43 1.03
C TYR A 38 -4.43 12.44 1.14
N PHE A 39 -4.94 12.72 2.32
CA PHE A 39 -6.36 12.59 2.63
C PHE A 39 -7.09 13.93 2.77
N GLU A 40 -6.43 15.05 2.49
CA GLU A 40 -7.00 16.40 2.63
C GLU A 40 -8.18 16.68 1.70
N THR A 41 -8.32 15.92 0.60
CA THR A 41 -9.47 16.04 -0.33
C THR A 41 -10.73 15.34 0.16
N PHE A 42 -10.64 14.55 1.24
CA PHE A 42 -11.78 13.85 1.81
C PHE A 42 -12.40 14.61 2.96
N SER A 43 -13.65 14.27 3.26
CA SER A 43 -14.26 14.71 4.53
C SER A 43 -13.48 14.14 5.72
N ALA A 44 -13.43 14.88 6.83
CA ALA A 44 -12.68 14.49 8.02
C ALA A 44 -13.01 13.06 8.52
N PRO A 45 -14.30 12.59 8.57
CA PRO A 45 -14.59 11.22 8.95
C PRO A 45 -14.04 10.17 8.00
N THR A 46 -13.99 10.48 6.69
CA THR A 46 -13.44 9.58 5.67
C THR A 46 -11.91 9.55 5.76
N ALA A 47 -11.26 10.70 5.87
CA ALA A 47 -9.82 10.83 6.04
C ALA A 47 -9.33 10.03 7.27
N ASP A 48 -10.02 10.16 8.40
CA ASP A 48 -9.75 9.40 9.61
C ASP A 48 -9.90 7.88 9.39
N THR A 49 -10.96 7.46 8.67
CA THR A 49 -11.17 6.05 8.36
C THR A 49 -10.06 5.48 7.46
N LEU A 50 -9.63 6.24 6.45
CA LEU A 50 -8.53 5.87 5.56
C LEU A 50 -7.19 5.83 6.29
N PHE A 51 -6.94 6.77 7.20
CA PHE A 51 -5.75 6.75 8.05
C PHE A 51 -5.69 5.49 8.92
N LEU A 52 -6.79 5.11 9.54
CA LEU A 52 -6.87 3.88 10.34
C LEU A 52 -6.61 2.62 9.49
N LEU A 53 -7.10 2.57 8.24
CA LEU A 53 -6.77 1.50 7.31
C LEU A 53 -5.27 1.46 6.99
N VAL A 54 -4.67 2.59 6.67
CA VAL A 54 -3.22 2.69 6.42
C VAL A 54 -2.43 2.24 7.65
N LEU A 55 -2.82 2.69 8.83
CA LEU A 55 -2.18 2.28 10.08
C LEU A 55 -2.28 0.77 10.30
N SER A 56 -3.43 0.16 10.00
CA SER A 56 -3.61 -1.30 10.10
C SER A 56 -2.73 -2.06 9.09
N ILE A 57 -2.59 -1.55 7.87
CA ILE A 57 -1.73 -2.14 6.83
C ILE A 57 -0.26 -2.11 7.29
N LEU A 58 0.21 -0.97 7.79
CA LEU A 58 1.58 -0.81 8.28
C LEU A 58 1.88 -1.69 9.49
N THR A 59 0.88 -1.89 10.37
CA THR A 59 1.07 -2.65 11.61
C THR A 59 1.02 -4.17 11.40
N LEU A 60 0.11 -4.63 10.54
CA LEU A 60 -0.11 -6.08 10.33
C LEU A 60 0.76 -6.65 9.21
N GLU A 61 1.39 -5.80 8.40
CA GLU A 61 2.21 -6.18 7.23
C GLU A 61 1.51 -7.19 6.30
N SER A 62 0.17 -7.24 6.37
CA SER A 62 -0.63 -8.21 5.63
C SER A 62 -2.02 -7.67 5.35
N VAL A 63 -2.45 -7.74 4.10
CA VAL A 63 -3.77 -7.27 3.65
C VAL A 63 -4.56 -8.42 3.05
N HIS A 64 -5.12 -9.29 3.90
CA HIS A 64 -6.00 -10.36 3.44
C HIS A 64 -7.39 -9.84 3.05
N SER A 65 -7.99 -9.04 3.93
CA SER A 65 -9.29 -8.43 3.71
C SER A 65 -9.52 -7.29 4.70
N ILE A 66 -10.47 -6.39 4.41
CA ILE A 66 -10.90 -5.35 5.38
C ILE A 66 -11.39 -5.99 6.68
N ARG A 67 -12.09 -7.13 6.58
CA ARG A 67 -12.54 -7.88 7.76
C ARG A 67 -11.36 -8.38 8.60
N PHE A 68 -10.30 -8.87 7.97
CA PHE A 68 -9.08 -9.29 8.66
C PHE A 68 -8.43 -8.10 9.39
N LEU A 69 -8.24 -6.96 8.71
CA LEU A 69 -7.70 -5.74 9.32
C LEU A 69 -8.55 -5.28 10.51
N TYR A 70 -9.87 -5.37 10.38
CA TYR A 70 -10.79 -5.00 11.44
C TYR A 70 -10.67 -5.92 12.65
N GLN A 71 -10.72 -7.24 12.45
CA GLN A 71 -10.70 -8.22 13.53
C GLN A 71 -9.36 -8.24 14.29
N HIS A 72 -8.26 -8.03 13.59
CA HIS A 72 -6.93 -8.18 14.19
C HIS A 72 -6.32 -6.87 14.68
N PHE A 73 -6.85 -5.71 14.27
CA PHE A 73 -6.28 -4.43 14.68
C PHE A 73 -7.36 -3.36 14.95
N LEU A 74 -8.20 -3.03 13.96
CA LEU A 74 -9.06 -1.85 14.02
C LEU A 74 -10.09 -1.91 15.15
N SER A 75 -10.70 -3.06 15.41
CA SER A 75 -11.67 -3.22 16.50
C SER A 75 -11.11 -2.91 17.89
N GLY A 76 -9.78 -2.98 18.05
CA GLY A 76 -9.10 -2.65 19.31
C GLY A 76 -8.78 -1.16 19.50
N ILE A 77 -8.78 -0.38 18.41
CA ILE A 77 -8.32 1.02 18.44
C ILE A 77 -9.40 2.04 18.09
N THR A 78 -10.54 1.62 17.56
CA THR A 78 -11.62 2.51 17.18
C THR A 78 -12.99 1.92 17.48
N THR A 79 -13.97 2.80 17.70
CA THR A 79 -15.39 2.43 17.83
C THR A 79 -16.13 2.36 16.50
N LYS A 80 -15.48 2.69 15.38
CA LYS A 80 -16.07 2.58 14.05
C LYS A 80 -16.41 1.13 13.74
N SER A 81 -17.56 0.90 13.09
CA SER A 81 -17.98 -0.44 12.69
C SER A 81 -17.21 -0.94 11.47
N LEU A 82 -17.19 -2.27 11.26
CA LEU A 82 -16.65 -2.88 10.05
C LEU A 82 -17.25 -2.30 8.77
N ASN A 83 -18.56 -2.03 8.78
CA ASN A 83 -19.26 -1.46 7.62
C ASN A 83 -18.75 -0.06 7.24
N THR A 84 -18.28 0.74 8.21
CA THR A 84 -17.68 2.05 7.95
C THR A 84 -16.44 1.91 7.05
N PHE A 85 -15.62 0.90 7.29
CA PHE A 85 -14.41 0.64 6.49
C PHE A 85 -14.76 0.10 5.10
N TYR A 86 -15.74 -0.79 4.99
CA TYR A 86 -16.25 -1.23 3.68
C TYR A 86 -16.81 -0.05 2.88
N HIS A 87 -17.60 0.82 3.52
CA HIS A 87 -18.17 2.00 2.88
C HIS A 87 -17.07 2.95 2.39
N ALA A 88 -16.07 3.25 3.21
CA ALA A 88 -14.96 4.10 2.82
C ALA A 88 -14.22 3.55 1.58
N CYS A 89 -13.93 2.24 1.54
CA CYS A 89 -13.26 1.62 0.39
C CYS A 89 -14.11 1.57 -0.88
N SER A 90 -15.44 1.45 -0.76
CA SER A 90 -16.32 1.24 -1.92
C SER A 90 -16.90 2.53 -2.47
N TYR A 91 -17.11 3.55 -1.64
CA TYR A 91 -17.85 4.75 -2.01
C TYR A 91 -17.08 6.06 -1.88
N ALA A 92 -15.93 6.09 -1.22
CA ALA A 92 -15.12 7.30 -1.19
C ALA A 92 -14.71 7.71 -2.61
N LYS A 93 -14.88 9.00 -2.90
CA LYS A 93 -14.43 9.59 -4.17
C LYS A 93 -12.95 9.92 -4.03
N VAL A 94 -12.10 9.08 -4.63
CA VAL A 94 -10.64 9.25 -4.57
C VAL A 94 -10.17 10.11 -5.71
N ASP A 95 -9.43 11.14 -5.39
CA ASP A 95 -8.62 11.86 -6.37
C ASP A 95 -7.23 11.22 -6.46
N TYR A 96 -7.08 10.27 -7.38
CA TYR A 96 -5.80 9.59 -7.60
C TYR A 96 -4.73 10.54 -8.16
N SER A 97 -5.11 11.60 -8.88
CA SER A 97 -4.18 12.62 -9.34
C SER A 97 -3.56 13.37 -8.16
N HIS A 98 -4.35 13.64 -7.12
CA HIS A 98 -3.85 14.20 -5.88
C HIS A 98 -2.82 13.26 -5.22
N PHE A 99 -3.13 11.96 -5.11
CA PHE A 99 -2.19 10.96 -4.54
C PHE A 99 -0.88 10.91 -5.32
N MET A 100 -0.94 10.86 -6.66
CA MET A 100 0.23 10.90 -7.52
C MET A 100 1.08 12.15 -7.27
N ASN A 101 0.45 13.32 -7.24
CA ASN A 101 1.12 14.60 -7.04
C ASN A 101 1.82 14.68 -5.69
N ILE A 102 1.17 14.22 -4.61
CA ILE A 102 1.77 14.18 -3.29
C ILE A 102 2.96 13.22 -3.26
N THR A 103 2.78 12.01 -3.79
CA THR A 103 3.88 11.02 -3.84
C THR A 103 5.06 11.53 -4.66
N ALA A 104 4.81 12.16 -5.81
CA ALA A 104 5.87 12.77 -6.62
C ALA A 104 6.61 13.88 -5.84
N LYS A 105 5.89 14.79 -5.17
CA LYS A 105 6.50 15.83 -4.32
C LYS A 105 7.33 15.21 -3.18
N VAL A 106 6.83 14.16 -2.55
CA VAL A 106 7.57 13.44 -1.49
C VAL A 106 8.83 12.81 -2.07
N ALA A 107 8.73 12.13 -3.22
CA ALA A 107 9.85 11.49 -3.90
C ALA A 107 10.94 12.51 -4.27
N LEU A 108 10.57 13.61 -4.92
CA LEU A 108 11.52 14.65 -5.33
C LEU A 108 12.28 15.27 -4.13
N ARG A 109 11.60 15.44 -2.99
CA ARG A 109 12.24 15.93 -1.74
C ARG A 109 13.20 14.92 -1.09
N MET A 110 13.20 13.66 -1.53
CA MET A 110 14.15 12.65 -1.05
C MET A 110 15.48 12.69 -1.80
N ILE A 111 15.54 13.35 -2.95
CA ILE A 111 16.76 13.47 -3.75
C ILE A 111 17.74 14.39 -3.00
N PRO A 112 18.95 13.94 -2.68
CA PRO A 112 19.97 14.81 -2.09
C PRO A 112 20.41 15.90 -3.08
N ASP A 113 20.76 17.09 -2.59
CA ASP A 113 21.22 18.21 -3.42
C ASP A 113 22.41 17.82 -4.32
N SER A 114 23.31 16.98 -3.81
CA SER A 114 24.45 16.44 -4.58
C SER A 114 24.06 15.56 -5.76
N LEU A 115 22.81 15.09 -5.82
CA LEU A 115 22.27 14.26 -6.90
C LEU A 115 21.16 14.97 -7.69
N ALA A 116 20.93 16.26 -7.45
CA ALA A 116 19.86 17.04 -8.09
C ALA A 116 19.99 17.12 -9.62
N THR A 117 21.19 16.96 -10.17
CA THR A 117 21.44 16.95 -11.62
C THR A 117 21.33 15.58 -12.28
N GLN A 118 21.14 14.52 -11.47
CA GLN A 118 20.99 13.17 -11.99
C GLN A 118 19.62 12.96 -12.63
N PRO A 119 19.50 12.13 -13.69
CA PRO A 119 18.23 11.86 -14.33
C PRO A 119 17.27 11.16 -13.38
N ILE A 120 15.97 11.42 -13.56
CA ILE A 120 14.87 10.73 -12.89
C ILE A 120 14.15 9.92 -13.97
N PHE A 121 13.82 8.66 -13.67
CA PHE A 121 13.14 7.80 -14.64
C PHE A 121 11.68 7.60 -14.22
N LEU A 122 10.79 7.75 -15.19
CA LEU A 122 9.40 7.32 -15.08
C LEU A 122 9.33 5.90 -15.67
N CYS A 123 9.03 4.93 -14.80
CA CYS A 123 8.89 3.54 -15.18
C CYS A 123 7.41 3.15 -15.15
N VAL A 124 6.99 2.43 -16.17
CA VAL A 124 5.64 1.82 -16.22
C VAL A 124 5.85 0.32 -16.29
N ASP A 125 5.18 -0.40 -15.41
CA ASP A 125 5.26 -1.85 -15.34
C ASP A 125 3.91 -2.41 -14.91
N ASP A 126 3.65 -3.68 -15.23
CA ASP A 126 2.40 -4.32 -14.90
C ASP A 126 2.60 -5.56 -14.02
N THR A 127 1.56 -5.99 -13.33
CA THR A 127 1.59 -7.17 -12.48
C THR A 127 0.29 -7.94 -12.52
N MET A 128 0.38 -9.25 -12.59
CA MET A 128 -0.77 -10.13 -12.51
C MET A 128 -0.96 -10.70 -11.12
N VAL A 129 -2.21 -10.71 -10.68
CA VAL A 129 -2.64 -11.29 -9.42
C VAL A 129 -3.67 -12.36 -9.70
N ALA A 130 -3.27 -13.63 -9.57
CA ALA A 130 -4.18 -14.76 -9.74
C ALA A 130 -5.35 -14.72 -8.75
N LYS A 131 -6.55 -15.02 -9.24
CA LYS A 131 -7.76 -15.10 -8.43
C LYS A 131 -8.51 -16.39 -8.76
N ALA A 132 -8.92 -17.08 -7.72
CA ALA A 132 -9.80 -18.25 -7.83
C ALA A 132 -11.27 -17.82 -7.67
N GLY A 133 -12.15 -18.37 -8.52
CA GLY A 133 -13.59 -18.12 -8.48
C GLY A 133 -14.07 -16.97 -9.34
N THR A 134 -15.40 -16.90 -9.52
CA THR A 134 -16.10 -16.00 -10.45
C THR A 134 -16.69 -14.75 -9.78
N ARG A 135 -16.51 -14.59 -8.48
CA ARG A 135 -17.16 -13.52 -7.69
C ARG A 135 -16.40 -12.19 -7.61
N PHE A 136 -15.21 -12.14 -8.20
CA PHE A 136 -14.45 -10.91 -8.30
C PHE A 136 -14.82 -10.18 -9.60
N GLU A 137 -15.10 -8.88 -9.50
CA GLU A 137 -15.37 -8.06 -10.67
C GLU A 137 -14.16 -8.05 -11.61
N ASN A 138 -14.45 -8.18 -12.92
CA ASN A 138 -13.47 -8.04 -13.99
C ASN A 138 -12.24 -8.97 -13.88
N VAL A 139 -12.39 -10.16 -13.34
CA VAL A 139 -11.42 -11.23 -13.52
C VAL A 139 -11.44 -11.66 -14.99
N SER A 140 -10.28 -11.70 -15.60
CA SER A 140 -10.11 -12.16 -16.97
C SER A 140 -9.07 -13.27 -17.06
N LYS A 141 -9.10 -14.00 -18.18
CA LYS A 141 -8.06 -14.96 -18.53
C LYS A 141 -6.88 -14.18 -19.08
N LEU A 142 -5.78 -14.17 -18.34
CA LEU A 142 -4.55 -13.45 -18.66
C LEU A 142 -3.48 -14.43 -19.13
N PHE A 143 -2.68 -14.02 -20.11
CA PHE A 143 -1.53 -14.80 -20.55
C PHE A 143 -0.36 -14.57 -19.57
N ASP A 144 0.20 -15.65 -19.02
CA ASP A 144 1.31 -15.60 -18.07
C ASP A 144 2.59 -16.11 -18.73
N HIS A 145 3.47 -15.19 -19.13
CA HIS A 145 4.76 -15.52 -19.73
C HIS A 145 5.71 -16.25 -18.78
N ALA A 146 5.47 -16.14 -17.47
CA ALA A 146 6.29 -16.76 -16.42
C ALA A 146 5.71 -18.08 -15.90
N ALA A 147 4.62 -18.58 -16.49
CA ALA A 147 3.98 -19.80 -16.01
C ALA A 147 4.83 -21.04 -16.34
N HIS A 148 5.16 -21.80 -15.30
CA HIS A 148 5.88 -23.05 -15.41
C HIS A 148 5.00 -24.30 -15.18
N ASN A 149 3.67 -24.14 -15.13
CA ASN A 149 2.72 -25.16 -14.70
C ASN A 149 1.88 -25.76 -15.85
N GLY A 150 2.39 -25.73 -17.09
CA GLY A 150 1.74 -26.34 -18.25
C GLY A 150 0.56 -25.57 -18.84
N SER A 151 0.15 -24.45 -18.24
CA SER A 151 -0.83 -23.52 -18.76
C SER A 151 -0.26 -22.11 -18.75
N ASN A 152 -0.11 -21.50 -19.93
CA ASN A 152 0.35 -20.11 -20.05
C ASN A 152 -0.78 -19.12 -19.75
N TYR A 153 -1.81 -19.52 -19.01
CA TYR A 153 -2.94 -18.66 -18.69
C TYR A 153 -3.30 -18.77 -17.23
N LEU A 154 -3.63 -17.62 -16.63
CA LEU A 154 -4.22 -17.54 -15.30
C LEU A 154 -5.50 -16.69 -15.34
N ASN A 155 -6.42 -16.97 -14.45
CA ASN A 155 -7.54 -16.07 -14.17
C ASN A 155 -7.13 -15.10 -13.09
N GLY A 156 -7.29 -13.81 -13.33
CA GLY A 156 -6.84 -12.82 -12.35
C GLY A 156 -7.08 -11.38 -12.75
N HIS A 157 -6.46 -10.51 -11.99
CA HIS A 157 -6.38 -9.09 -12.28
C HIS A 157 -4.97 -8.74 -12.74
N CYS A 158 -4.87 -7.84 -13.73
CA CYS A 158 -3.63 -7.17 -14.08
C CYS A 158 -3.67 -5.73 -13.56
N PHE A 159 -2.58 -5.27 -12.97
CA PHE A 159 -2.39 -3.90 -12.53
C PHE A 159 -1.21 -3.30 -13.26
N VAL A 160 -1.41 -2.14 -13.87
CA VAL A 160 -0.32 -1.32 -14.39
C VAL A 160 0.04 -0.30 -13.33
N SER A 161 1.31 -0.18 -13.01
CA SER A 161 1.82 0.79 -12.06
C SER A 161 2.79 1.76 -12.70
N ILE A 162 2.65 3.02 -12.31
CA ILE A 162 3.56 4.09 -12.66
C ILE A 162 4.48 4.32 -11.47
N MET A 163 5.78 4.26 -11.69
CA MET A 163 6.81 4.42 -10.67
C MET A 163 7.76 5.55 -11.05
N LEU A 164 8.20 6.30 -10.05
CA LEU A 164 9.26 7.29 -10.17
C LEU A 164 10.54 6.70 -9.57
N CYS A 165 11.55 6.48 -10.39
CA CYS A 165 12.86 6.02 -9.95
C CYS A 165 13.75 7.23 -9.69
N ILE A 166 14.09 7.47 -8.42
CA ILE A 166 14.86 8.62 -7.96
C ILE A 166 16.26 8.21 -7.50
N PRO A 167 17.29 9.05 -7.76
CA PRO A 167 18.64 8.79 -7.28
C PRO A 167 18.77 9.10 -5.78
N VAL A 168 19.41 8.20 -5.05
CA VAL A 168 19.72 8.35 -3.62
C VAL A 168 21.11 7.80 -3.31
N TRP A 169 21.70 8.25 -2.22
CA TRP A 169 22.90 7.63 -1.67
C TRP A 169 22.56 6.39 -0.83
N LYS A 170 23.26 5.30 -1.09
CA LYS A 170 23.21 4.08 -0.28
C LYS A 170 24.59 3.49 -0.16
N ASN A 171 25.12 3.41 1.07
CA ASN A 171 26.48 2.92 1.34
C ASN A 171 27.52 3.60 0.42
N ASP A 172 27.51 4.93 0.38
CA ASP A 172 28.39 5.80 -0.42
C ASP A 172 28.32 5.56 -1.95
N ARG A 173 27.32 4.85 -2.42
CA ARG A 173 27.07 4.62 -3.84
C ARG A 173 25.71 5.21 -4.24
N MET A 174 25.68 5.86 -5.40
CA MET A 174 24.43 6.29 -6.00
C MET A 174 23.62 5.05 -6.42
N LYS A 175 22.34 5.02 -6.05
CA LYS A 175 21.37 4.00 -6.47
C LYS A 175 20.06 4.66 -6.82
N TYR A 176 19.29 4.02 -7.69
CA TYR A 176 17.92 4.40 -7.96
C TYR A 176 16.97 3.58 -7.11
N ILE A 177 15.99 4.25 -6.48
CA ILE A 177 14.90 3.59 -5.76
C ILE A 177 13.58 3.90 -6.47
N PRO A 178 12.74 2.87 -6.73
CA PRO A 178 11.42 3.05 -7.29
C PRO A 178 10.43 3.46 -6.20
N LEU A 179 9.58 4.43 -6.49
CA LEU A 179 8.45 4.86 -5.66
C LEU A 179 7.19 4.81 -6.49
N PHE A 180 6.19 4.09 -6.03
CA PHE A 180 4.93 3.96 -6.73
C PHE A 180 4.15 5.28 -6.67
N LEU A 181 3.86 5.85 -7.84
CA LEU A 181 2.99 7.01 -7.96
C LEU A 181 1.53 6.62 -7.97
N TYR A 182 1.20 5.63 -8.79
CA TYR A 182 -0.17 5.18 -8.99
C TYR A 182 -0.20 3.77 -9.56
N SER A 183 -1.21 2.99 -9.19
CA SER A 183 -1.50 1.72 -9.82
C SER A 183 -2.96 1.67 -10.23
N PHE A 184 -3.23 1.32 -11.47
CA PHE A 184 -4.58 1.12 -11.99
C PHE A 184 -4.71 -0.30 -12.56
N ARG A 185 -5.92 -0.80 -12.56
CA ARG A 185 -6.15 -2.13 -13.11
C ARG A 185 -6.23 -2.07 -14.63
N TRP A 186 -5.46 -2.92 -15.28
CA TRP A 186 -5.45 -3.08 -16.72
C TRP A 186 -5.46 -4.57 -17.11
N ASN A 187 -5.64 -4.87 -18.39
CA ASN A 187 -5.70 -6.25 -18.90
C ASN A 187 -4.38 -6.71 -19.54
N ILE A 188 -3.20 -6.34 -19.03
CA ILE A 188 -1.88 -6.73 -19.58
C ILE A 188 -0.84 -6.95 -18.45
N GLU A 189 0.19 -7.76 -18.74
CA GLU A 189 1.06 -8.51 -17.80
C GLU A 189 2.38 -7.84 -17.38
N THR A 190 2.85 -8.03 -16.18
CA THR A 190 4.10 -8.47 -15.53
C THR A 190 4.44 -7.84 -14.15
N SER A 191 5.37 -8.34 -13.43
CA SER A 191 5.63 -8.67 -12.04
C SER A 191 5.93 -7.56 -11.00
N TYR A 192 5.26 -7.63 -9.80
CA TYR A 192 5.61 -6.90 -8.56
C TYR A 192 5.88 -7.87 -7.41
N TYR A 193 7.12 -8.17 -7.14
CA TYR A 193 7.49 -9.15 -6.11
C TYR A 193 7.29 -8.61 -4.68
N GLU A 194 7.70 -7.40 -4.40
CA GLU A 194 7.69 -6.85 -3.04
C GLU A 194 6.28 -6.64 -2.49
N GLN A 195 5.36 -6.07 -3.25
CA GLN A 195 3.98 -5.90 -2.82
C GLN A 195 3.26 -7.24 -2.61
N LYS A 196 3.55 -8.24 -3.46
CA LYS A 196 3.01 -9.60 -3.31
C LYS A 196 3.54 -10.28 -2.06
N THR A 197 4.81 -10.08 -1.74
CA THR A 197 5.50 -10.79 -0.65
C THR A 197 5.24 -10.14 0.70
N PHE A 198 5.46 -8.83 0.83
CA PHE A 198 5.39 -8.17 2.13
C PHE A 198 3.98 -7.77 2.55
N TRP A 199 3.12 -7.31 1.63
CA TRP A 199 1.77 -6.87 1.99
C TRP A 199 0.65 -7.74 1.45
N SER A 200 0.97 -8.94 1.03
CA SER A 200 -0.03 -9.94 0.61
C SER A 200 -0.98 -9.42 -0.49
N LEU A 201 -0.48 -8.62 -1.43
CA LEU A 201 -1.29 -8.08 -2.52
C LEU A 201 -2.07 -9.18 -3.26
N CYS A 202 -1.49 -10.38 -3.36
CA CYS A 202 -2.15 -11.54 -3.98
C CYS A 202 -3.31 -12.10 -3.17
N ARG A 203 -3.43 -11.77 -1.88
CA ARG A 203 -4.38 -12.38 -0.95
C ARG A 203 -5.57 -11.50 -0.60
N TYR A 204 -5.70 -10.31 -1.21
CA TYR A 204 -6.83 -9.44 -0.91
C TYR A 204 -8.18 -10.09 -1.28
N MET A 205 -9.18 -9.85 -0.43
CA MET A 205 -10.53 -10.40 -0.56
C MET A 205 -11.59 -9.32 -0.85
N VAL A 206 -11.17 -8.15 -1.32
CA VAL A 206 -12.08 -7.08 -1.78
C VAL A 206 -12.57 -7.43 -3.16
N ARG A 207 -13.88 -7.28 -3.42
CA ARG A 207 -14.53 -7.76 -4.66
C ARG A 207 -14.85 -6.65 -5.65
N SER A 208 -15.19 -5.45 -5.18
CA SER A 208 -15.52 -4.33 -6.08
C SER A 208 -14.27 -3.71 -6.69
N CYS A 209 -14.34 -3.29 -7.94
CA CYS A 209 -13.23 -2.64 -8.64
C CYS A 209 -12.71 -1.42 -7.90
N LYS A 210 -13.60 -0.53 -7.45
CA LYS A 210 -13.21 0.66 -6.69
C LYS A 210 -12.51 0.30 -5.38
N GLY A 211 -12.99 -0.71 -4.67
CA GLY A 211 -12.38 -1.18 -3.44
C GLY A 211 -11.00 -1.80 -3.66
N ILE A 212 -10.83 -2.56 -4.75
CA ILE A 212 -9.54 -3.13 -5.15
C ILE A 212 -8.55 -2.02 -5.48
N GLU A 213 -8.93 -1.07 -6.33
CA GLU A 213 -8.10 0.06 -6.72
C GLU A 213 -7.70 0.93 -5.52
N MET A 214 -8.66 1.23 -4.63
CA MET A 214 -8.38 1.93 -3.38
C MET A 214 -7.34 1.17 -2.55
N LEU A 215 -7.54 -0.11 -2.31
CA LEU A 215 -6.67 -0.91 -1.46
C LEU A 215 -5.24 -0.98 -2.02
N VAL A 216 -5.10 -1.19 -3.34
CA VAL A 216 -3.79 -1.23 -4.00
C VAL A 216 -3.06 0.12 -3.85
N ASN A 217 -3.76 1.24 -4.02
CA ASN A 217 -3.14 2.55 -3.87
C ASN A 217 -2.84 2.90 -2.39
N LEU A 218 -3.61 2.43 -1.43
CA LEU A 218 -3.24 2.51 -0.01
C LEU A 218 -1.96 1.71 0.29
N ILE A 219 -1.80 0.51 -0.28
CA ILE A 219 -0.55 -0.27 -0.18
C ILE A 219 0.62 0.50 -0.79
N ASN A 220 0.43 1.13 -1.95
CA ASN A 220 1.47 1.92 -2.61
C ASN A 220 1.96 3.08 -1.74
N ILE A 221 1.06 3.85 -1.12
CA ILE A 221 1.46 4.95 -0.24
C ILE A 221 2.12 4.46 1.05
N CYS A 222 1.73 3.28 1.56
CA CYS A 222 2.42 2.63 2.67
C CYS A 222 3.85 2.25 2.28
N TYR A 223 4.03 1.63 1.09
CA TYR A 223 5.34 1.29 0.55
C TYR A 223 6.23 2.54 0.42
N CYS A 224 5.70 3.62 -0.16
CA CYS A 224 6.44 4.88 -0.30
C CYS A 224 6.83 5.47 1.06
N ALA A 225 5.95 5.41 2.06
CA ALA A 225 6.22 5.88 3.41
C ALA A 225 7.35 5.08 4.07
N MET A 226 7.31 3.75 3.97
CA MET A 226 8.34 2.86 4.50
C MET A 226 9.67 3.05 3.78
N THR A 227 9.67 3.11 2.45
CA THR A 227 10.87 3.38 1.64
C THR A 227 11.50 4.71 2.00
N LYS A 228 10.68 5.76 2.21
CA LYS A 228 11.17 7.06 2.67
C LYS A 228 11.83 6.98 4.05
N ALA A 229 11.22 6.27 4.99
CA ALA A 229 11.74 6.11 6.35
C ALA A 229 13.09 5.39 6.36
N LEU A 230 13.23 4.37 5.53
CA LEU A 230 14.41 3.51 5.43
C LEU A 230 15.45 4.04 4.44
N LYS A 231 15.10 5.00 3.58
CA LYS A 231 15.90 5.48 2.42
C LYS A 231 16.39 4.34 1.53
N GLN A 232 15.64 3.25 1.48
CA GLN A 232 15.93 2.06 0.64
C GLN A 232 14.68 1.20 0.47
N PRO A 233 14.59 0.38 -0.59
CA PRO A 233 13.55 -0.63 -0.72
C PRO A 233 13.57 -1.60 0.47
N ILE A 234 12.39 -1.96 0.98
CA ILE A 234 12.20 -2.81 2.17
C ILE A 234 12.96 -4.14 2.04
N ARG A 235 12.96 -4.72 0.84
CA ARG A 235 13.62 -6.01 0.55
C ARG A 235 15.13 -6.04 0.79
N GLN A 236 15.81 -4.90 0.75
CA GLN A 236 17.28 -4.85 0.86
C GLN A 236 17.78 -4.87 2.31
N GLN A 237 16.88 -4.94 3.30
CA GLN A 237 17.25 -5.04 4.73
C GLN A 237 17.30 -6.47 5.26
N VAL A 238 16.86 -7.46 4.47
CA VAL A 238 16.71 -8.86 4.92
C VAL A 238 17.96 -9.72 4.62
N TYR A 239 19.06 -9.10 4.13
CA TYR A 239 20.33 -9.77 3.88
C TYR A 239 21.51 -9.00 4.48
#